data_0172d64b2f894b20ea859f5a9a5702aa
#
_entry.id   0172d64b2f894b20ea859f5a9a5702aa
#
_cell.length_a   1.000
_cell.length_b   1.000
_cell.length_c   1.000
_cell.angle_alpha   90.00
_cell.angle_beta   90.00
_cell.angle_gamma   90.00
#
_symmetry.space_group_name_H-M   'P 1'
#
loop_
_entity.id
_entity.type
_entity.pdbx_description
1 polymer ?
#
loop_
_entity_poly.entity_id
_entity_poly.type
_entity_poly.pdbx_seq_one_letter_code
_entity_poly.pdbx_strand_id
1 'polypeptide(L)'
;MFELNKRYGWSKFIVVVPSIAIREGVKKSFEITADHFMECYGKKARFFIYNSSNLNQLDSFSSNSGINVMIINTQAFAASMNEDKNVEGRKGDAAARIIYTKRDEFGSRRPIDVIAANRPILILDEPQKMGKEDSATQKALKKFNPLFTLNYSATHAKQHNLIYVLDALDAYNKRLVKKIEVKGFEVKNLRGTDKY
;
A
#
# COMPACT_ATOMS: atom_id res chain seq x y z
N MET A 1 -8.04 3.35 -10.42
CA MET A 1 -7.11 4.35 -10.98
C MET A 1 -7.57 4.86 -12.35
N PHE A 2 -7.70 4.00 -13.35
CA PHE A 2 -8.07 4.41 -14.73
C PHE A 2 -9.44 5.09 -14.80
N GLU A 3 -10.47 4.59 -14.13
CA GLU A 3 -11.79 5.23 -14.05
C GLU A 3 -11.72 6.60 -13.37
N LEU A 4 -10.93 6.74 -12.32
CA LEU A 4 -10.73 8.01 -11.63
C LEU A 4 -10.01 9.02 -12.54
N ASN A 5 -9.01 8.58 -13.30
CA ASN A 5 -8.36 9.42 -14.29
C ASN A 5 -9.31 9.82 -15.43
N LYS A 6 -10.10 8.88 -15.94
CA LYS A 6 -11.06 9.14 -17.03
C LYS A 6 -12.14 10.15 -16.62
N ARG A 7 -12.66 10.03 -15.39
CA ARG A 7 -13.80 10.84 -14.91
C ARG A 7 -13.39 12.17 -14.29
N TYR A 8 -12.25 12.21 -13.59
CA TYR A 8 -11.87 13.35 -12.76
C TYR A 8 -10.48 13.93 -13.11
N GLY A 9 -9.76 13.30 -14.05
CA GLY A 9 -8.41 13.73 -14.40
C GLY A 9 -7.34 13.40 -13.37
N TRP A 10 -7.67 12.74 -12.26
CA TRP A 10 -6.70 12.41 -11.22
C TRP A 10 -5.67 11.43 -11.73
N SER A 11 -4.40 11.73 -11.51
CA SER A 11 -3.29 11.01 -12.14
C SER A 11 -2.20 10.53 -11.18
N LYS A 12 -2.25 10.92 -9.90
CA LYS A 12 -1.23 10.60 -8.91
C LYS A 12 -1.77 9.61 -7.89
N PHE A 13 -1.19 8.41 -7.87
CA PHE A 13 -1.62 7.31 -7.01
C PHE A 13 -0.43 6.76 -6.24
N ILE A 14 -0.67 6.37 -4.98
CA ILE A 14 0.32 5.68 -4.17
C ILE A 14 -0.32 4.40 -3.65
N VAL A 15 0.27 3.25 -4.00
CA VAL A 15 -0.12 1.95 -3.46
C VAL A 15 0.79 1.64 -2.28
N VAL A 16 0.18 1.57 -1.10
CA VAL A 16 0.88 1.25 0.14
C VAL A 16 0.61 -0.19 0.51
N VAL A 17 1.66 -0.95 0.71
CA VAL A 17 1.60 -2.38 1.01
C VAL A 17 2.32 -2.71 2.33
N PRO A 18 1.90 -3.76 3.04
CA PRO A 18 2.49 -4.09 4.34
C PRO A 18 3.88 -4.75 4.25
N SER A 19 4.24 -5.34 3.11
CA SER A 19 5.49 -6.08 2.98
C SER A 19 6.16 -5.94 1.61
N ILE A 20 7.44 -6.28 1.56
CA ILE A 20 8.23 -6.28 0.31
C ILE A 20 7.71 -7.33 -0.68
N ALA A 21 7.31 -8.50 -0.21
CA ALA A 21 6.77 -9.56 -1.07
C ALA A 21 5.49 -9.12 -1.79
N ILE A 22 4.57 -8.47 -1.07
CA ILE A 22 3.34 -7.92 -1.66
C ILE A 22 3.67 -6.79 -2.63
N ARG A 23 4.66 -5.96 -2.33
CA ARG A 23 5.13 -4.90 -3.22
C ARG A 23 5.56 -5.41 -4.59
N GLU A 24 6.35 -6.48 -4.63
CA GLU A 24 6.76 -7.11 -5.88
C GLU A 24 5.58 -7.74 -6.63
N GLY A 25 4.64 -8.33 -5.91
CA GLY A 25 3.38 -8.85 -6.48
C GLY A 25 2.55 -7.75 -7.14
N VAL A 26 2.39 -6.60 -6.48
CA VAL A 26 1.69 -5.43 -7.04
C VAL A 26 2.39 -4.93 -8.30
N LYS A 27 3.71 -4.80 -8.27
CA LYS A 27 4.49 -4.44 -9.46
C LYS A 27 4.22 -5.39 -10.62
N LYS A 28 4.28 -6.70 -10.37
CA LYS A 28 4.01 -7.73 -11.38
C LYS A 28 2.59 -7.64 -11.93
N SER A 29 1.62 -7.31 -11.09
CA SER A 29 0.22 -7.11 -11.53
C SER A 29 0.11 -5.95 -12.50
N PHE A 30 0.78 -4.83 -12.26
CA PHE A 30 0.83 -3.71 -13.20
C PHE A 30 1.46 -4.09 -14.54
N GLU A 31 2.53 -4.89 -14.52
CA GLU A 31 3.19 -5.38 -15.72
C GLU A 31 2.26 -6.25 -16.56
N ILE A 32 1.63 -7.24 -15.94
CA ILE A 32 0.76 -8.22 -16.62
C ILE A 32 -0.49 -7.57 -17.20
N THR A 33 -1.07 -6.59 -16.48
CA THR A 33 -2.34 -5.97 -16.87
C THR A 33 -2.18 -4.74 -17.77
N ALA A 34 -0.94 -4.34 -18.09
CA ALA A 34 -0.67 -3.10 -18.83
C ALA A 34 -1.36 -3.04 -20.19
N ASP A 35 -1.32 -4.14 -20.94
CA ASP A 35 -1.93 -4.20 -22.29
C ASP A 35 -3.44 -4.24 -22.20
N HIS A 36 -4.02 -4.96 -21.24
CA HIS A 36 -5.46 -4.94 -20.99
C HIS A 36 -5.97 -3.51 -20.72
N PHE A 37 -5.29 -2.75 -19.87
CA PHE A 37 -5.68 -1.37 -19.60
C PHE A 37 -5.44 -0.44 -20.79
N MET A 38 -4.43 -0.70 -21.60
CA MET A 38 -4.23 0.02 -22.85
C MET A 38 -5.38 -0.22 -23.83
N GLU A 39 -5.86 -1.44 -23.95
CA GLU A 39 -7.03 -1.76 -24.79
C GLU A 39 -8.31 -1.08 -24.27
N CYS A 40 -8.56 -1.12 -22.95
CA CYS A 40 -9.79 -0.59 -22.36
C CYS A 40 -9.82 0.94 -22.27
N TYR A 41 -8.68 1.60 -22.06
CA TYR A 41 -8.62 3.04 -21.72
C TYR A 41 -7.75 3.87 -22.67
N GLY A 42 -7.04 3.24 -23.62
CA GLY A 42 -6.09 3.92 -24.49
C GLY A 42 -4.88 4.53 -23.74
N LYS A 43 -4.62 4.06 -22.52
CA LYS A 43 -3.58 4.62 -21.63
C LYS A 43 -2.88 3.51 -20.87
N LYS A 44 -1.57 3.71 -20.64
CA LYS A 44 -0.79 2.89 -19.70
C LYS A 44 -0.48 3.69 -18.44
N ALA A 45 -0.51 3.04 -17.29
CA ALA A 45 0.00 3.62 -16.05
C ALA A 45 1.52 3.49 -16.03
N ARG A 46 2.21 4.58 -15.65
CA ARG A 46 3.61 4.52 -15.27
C ARG A 46 3.68 4.16 -13.80
N PHE A 47 4.49 3.20 -13.45
CA PHE A 47 4.64 2.79 -12.05
C PHE A 47 6.10 2.56 -11.71
N PHE A 48 6.42 2.79 -10.45
CA PHE A 48 7.75 2.53 -9.90
C PHE A 48 7.65 2.15 -8.42
N ILE A 49 8.65 1.46 -7.95
CA ILE A 49 8.83 1.19 -6.52
C ILE A 49 9.63 2.33 -5.90
N TYR A 50 9.11 2.93 -4.83
CA TYR A 50 9.86 3.93 -4.08
C TYR A 50 11.21 3.36 -3.62
N ASN A 51 12.26 4.08 -3.95
CA ASN A 51 13.62 3.76 -3.55
C ASN A 51 14.32 5.02 -3.04
N SER A 52 14.72 5.01 -1.77
CA SER A 52 15.43 6.12 -1.13
C SER A 52 16.80 6.45 -1.77
N SER A 53 17.37 5.50 -2.52
CA SER A 53 18.62 5.71 -3.27
C SER A 53 18.43 6.27 -4.67
N ASN A 54 17.18 6.40 -5.14
CA ASN A 54 16.87 6.93 -6.47
C ASN A 54 15.61 7.81 -6.42
N LEU A 55 15.80 9.06 -6.05
CA LEU A 55 14.73 10.04 -5.89
C LEU A 55 14.28 10.70 -7.21
N ASN A 56 15.01 10.52 -8.30
CA ASN A 56 14.67 11.11 -9.62
C ASN A 56 13.29 10.65 -10.12
N GLN A 57 12.85 9.46 -9.71
CA GLN A 57 11.52 8.96 -10.05
C GLN A 57 10.38 9.78 -9.42
N LEU A 58 10.63 10.49 -8.30
CA LEU A 58 9.66 11.39 -7.69
C LEU A 58 9.47 12.67 -8.51
N ASP A 59 10.51 13.18 -9.15
CA ASP A 59 10.38 14.31 -10.06
C ASP A 59 9.55 13.92 -11.29
N SER A 60 9.81 12.75 -11.85
CA SER A 60 9.00 12.20 -12.95
C SER A 60 7.54 11.95 -12.51
N PHE A 61 7.34 11.46 -11.28
CA PHE A 61 6.01 11.29 -10.70
C PHE A 61 5.26 12.61 -10.62
N SER A 62 5.93 13.68 -10.23
CA SER A 62 5.33 15.01 -10.10
C SER A 62 5.06 15.68 -11.44
N SER A 63 6.01 15.66 -12.37
CA SER A 63 5.95 16.42 -13.62
C SER A 63 5.10 15.77 -14.72
N ASN A 64 4.95 14.46 -14.71
CA ASN A 64 4.23 13.76 -15.77
C ASN A 64 2.71 13.84 -15.58
N SER A 65 1.98 14.22 -16.62
CA SER A 65 0.51 14.39 -16.60
C SER A 65 -0.29 13.08 -16.69
N GLY A 66 0.33 11.97 -17.11
CA GLY A 66 -0.32 10.66 -17.22
C GLY A 66 -0.57 10.01 -15.87
N ILE A 67 -1.17 8.81 -15.89
CA ILE A 67 -1.38 8.01 -14.68
C ILE A 67 -0.02 7.56 -14.16
N ASN A 68 0.32 8.03 -12.96
CA ASN A 68 1.58 7.68 -12.28
C ASN A 68 1.26 7.00 -10.95
N VAL A 69 1.92 5.89 -10.70
CA VAL A 69 1.71 5.05 -9.51
C VAL A 69 3.05 4.84 -8.81
N MET A 70 3.15 5.30 -7.57
CA MET A 70 4.25 4.95 -6.68
C MET A 70 3.83 3.77 -5.82
N ILE A 71 4.63 2.71 -5.78
CA ILE A 71 4.42 1.55 -4.93
C ILE A 71 5.41 1.64 -3.77
N ILE A 72 4.90 1.64 -2.53
CA ILE A 72 5.72 1.82 -1.34
C ILE A 72 5.30 0.85 -0.24
N ASN A 73 6.25 0.27 0.46
CA ASN A 73 5.97 -0.53 1.64
C ASN A 73 6.11 0.29 2.93
N THR A 74 5.40 -0.12 3.98
CA THR A 74 5.32 0.63 5.23
C THR A 74 6.68 0.90 5.87
N GLN A 75 7.63 -0.04 5.76
CA GLN A 75 8.98 0.11 6.32
C GLN A 75 9.77 1.26 5.68
N ALA A 76 9.41 1.68 4.47
CA ALA A 76 10.13 2.75 3.78
C ALA A 76 9.83 4.16 4.32
N PHE A 77 8.74 4.33 5.10
CA PHE A 77 8.34 5.64 5.62
C PHE A 77 7.85 5.62 7.08
N ALA A 78 7.59 4.45 7.66
CA ALA A 78 7.04 4.32 9.01
C ALA A 78 8.11 4.39 10.12
N ALA A 79 9.28 4.95 9.85
CA ALA A 79 10.28 5.20 10.88
C ALA A 79 9.74 6.17 11.93
N SER A 80 10.18 5.97 13.17
CA SER A 80 9.85 6.82 14.31
C SER A 80 10.05 8.29 13.96
N MET A 81 8.97 9.06 13.98
CA MET A 81 8.97 10.51 13.75
C MET A 81 9.43 11.32 14.96
N ASN A 82 10.09 10.70 15.93
CA ASN A 82 10.76 11.41 17.01
C ASN A 82 12.00 12.10 16.43
N GLU A 83 11.82 13.33 15.97
CA GLU A 83 12.90 14.22 15.51
C GLU A 83 13.94 14.49 16.62
N ASP A 84 13.61 14.22 17.89
CA ASP A 84 14.39 14.59 19.06
C ASP A 84 15.25 13.47 19.66
N LYS A 85 15.35 12.31 19.04
CA LYS A 85 16.24 11.27 19.55
C LYS A 85 17.29 10.92 18.52
N ASN A 86 18.50 11.47 18.73
CA ASN A 86 19.76 10.88 18.30
C ASN A 86 19.89 9.47 18.87
N VAL A 87 19.23 8.51 18.25
CA VAL A 87 19.39 7.09 18.57
C VAL A 87 20.27 6.50 17.49
N GLU A 88 21.57 6.52 17.75
CA GLU A 88 22.50 5.58 17.16
C GLU A 88 21.94 4.16 17.34
N GLY A 89 21.73 3.41 16.26
CA GLY A 89 21.69 1.99 16.46
C GLY A 89 20.69 1.13 15.70
N ARG A 90 19.87 1.61 14.75
CA ARG A 90 19.09 0.68 13.91
C ARG A 90 19.19 1.02 12.43
N LYS A 91 19.94 0.19 11.68
CA LYS A 91 20.12 0.33 10.21
C LYS A 91 18.82 0.44 9.40
N GLY A 92 17.69 -0.11 9.89
CA GLY A 92 16.39 -0.02 9.26
C GLY A 92 15.74 1.38 9.30
N ASP A 93 16.04 2.19 10.32
CA ASP A 93 15.48 3.52 10.48
C ASP A 93 16.15 4.57 9.58
N ALA A 94 17.38 4.35 9.15
CA ALA A 94 18.12 5.30 8.33
C ALA A 94 17.48 5.49 6.94
N ALA A 95 17.10 4.40 6.26
CA ALA A 95 16.46 4.46 4.94
C ALA A 95 15.07 5.12 5.01
N ALA A 96 14.31 4.84 6.07
CA ALA A 96 13.00 5.44 6.26
C ALA A 96 13.05 6.93 6.63
N ARG A 97 14.17 7.41 7.22
CA ARG A 97 14.39 8.84 7.49
C ARG A 97 14.66 9.65 6.22
N ILE A 98 15.18 9.04 5.17
CA ILE A 98 15.52 9.73 3.92
C ILE A 98 14.31 10.47 3.35
N ILE A 99 13.11 9.88 3.43
CA ILE A 99 11.89 10.50 2.91
C ILE A 99 11.58 11.84 3.61
N TYR A 100 12.05 12.05 4.85
CA TYR A 100 11.82 13.25 5.67
C TYR A 100 13.02 14.20 5.72
N THR A 101 14.15 13.84 5.13
CA THR A 101 15.38 14.62 5.18
C THR A 101 15.57 15.41 3.89
N LYS A 102 16.02 16.66 4.00
CA LYS A 102 16.46 17.43 2.83
C LYS A 102 17.67 16.78 2.19
N ARG A 103 17.66 16.68 0.86
CA ARG A 103 18.72 16.06 0.08
C ARG A 103 19.23 17.04 -0.97
N ASP A 104 20.53 17.28 -0.98
CA ASP A 104 21.14 18.20 -1.94
C ASP A 104 21.02 17.67 -3.36
N GLU A 105 21.18 16.36 -3.56
CA GLU A 105 20.96 15.67 -4.81
C GLU A 105 19.52 15.78 -5.32
N PHE A 106 18.58 16.22 -4.48
CA PHE A 106 17.17 16.42 -4.79
C PHE A 106 16.78 17.91 -4.68
N GLY A 107 17.73 18.80 -4.95
CA GLY A 107 17.53 20.27 -4.88
C GLY A 107 17.18 20.77 -3.50
N SER A 108 17.81 20.22 -2.46
CA SER A 108 17.57 20.55 -1.04
C SER A 108 16.11 20.42 -0.60
N ARG A 109 15.31 19.59 -1.31
CA ARG A 109 13.91 19.28 -0.96
C ARG A 109 13.83 18.00 -0.16
N ARG A 110 12.77 17.89 0.63
CA ARG A 110 12.40 16.61 1.29
C ARG A 110 11.50 15.81 0.34
N PRO A 111 11.75 14.53 0.10
CA PRO A 111 10.90 13.69 -0.74
C PRO A 111 9.41 13.72 -0.33
N ILE A 112 9.13 13.73 0.99
CA ILE A 112 7.74 13.80 1.50
C ILE A 112 7.01 15.07 1.05
N ASP A 113 7.68 16.23 0.98
CA ASP A 113 7.06 17.49 0.57
C ASP A 113 6.68 17.46 -0.91
N VAL A 114 7.56 16.87 -1.74
CA VAL A 114 7.28 16.69 -3.17
C VAL A 114 6.09 15.74 -3.39
N ILE A 115 6.03 14.65 -2.63
CA ILE A 115 4.89 13.72 -2.68
C ILE A 115 3.61 14.43 -2.23
N ALA A 116 3.64 15.12 -1.09
CA ALA A 116 2.49 15.81 -0.51
C ALA A 116 1.92 16.92 -1.40
N ALA A 117 2.79 17.63 -2.13
CA ALA A 117 2.39 18.69 -3.07
C ALA A 117 1.52 18.15 -4.22
N ASN A 118 1.67 16.88 -4.58
CA ASN A 118 0.86 16.24 -5.62
C ASN A 118 -0.55 15.84 -5.15
N ARG A 119 -0.84 15.89 -3.86
CA ARG A 119 -2.11 15.43 -3.26
C ARG A 119 -2.56 14.07 -3.82
N PRO A 120 -1.77 13.01 -3.68
CA PRO A 120 -2.03 11.74 -4.31
C PRO A 120 -3.26 11.04 -3.73
N ILE A 121 -3.85 10.11 -4.48
CA ILE A 121 -4.82 9.16 -3.96
C ILE A 121 -4.05 7.99 -3.37
N LEU A 122 -4.25 7.69 -2.09
CA LEU A 122 -3.68 6.52 -1.45
C LEU A 122 -4.57 5.29 -1.66
N ILE A 123 -3.93 4.18 -1.95
CA ILE A 123 -4.56 2.85 -2.02
C ILE A 123 -3.83 1.98 -1.01
N LEU A 124 -4.51 1.64 0.09
CA LEU A 124 -3.94 0.83 1.16
C LEU A 124 -4.39 -0.62 0.99
N ASP A 125 -3.43 -1.51 0.84
CA ASP A 125 -3.65 -2.94 0.82
C ASP A 125 -3.48 -3.50 2.23
N GLU A 126 -4.50 -4.19 2.75
CA GLU A 126 -4.54 -4.76 4.09
C GLU A 126 -4.25 -3.71 5.20
N PRO A 127 -5.02 -2.61 5.29
CA PRO A 127 -4.75 -1.49 6.21
C PRO A 127 -4.70 -1.90 7.68
N GLN A 128 -5.37 -3.00 8.09
CA GLN A 128 -5.29 -3.53 9.45
C GLN A 128 -3.88 -4.01 9.84
N LYS A 129 -3.02 -4.32 8.85
CA LYS A 129 -1.61 -4.67 9.08
C LYS A 129 -0.71 -3.44 9.26
N MET A 130 -1.25 -2.24 9.03
CA MET A 130 -0.50 -0.98 9.11
C MET A 130 -0.59 -0.30 10.49
N GLY A 131 -1.05 -1.03 11.50
CA GLY A 131 -1.15 -0.57 12.88
C GLY A 131 -2.46 0.17 13.20
N LYS A 132 -2.61 0.49 14.48
CA LYS A 132 -3.77 1.23 14.99
C LYS A 132 -3.77 2.68 14.51
N GLU A 133 -4.90 3.37 14.66
CA GLU A 133 -5.16 4.72 14.17
C GLU A 133 -4.11 5.77 14.59
N ASP A 134 -3.54 5.63 15.79
CA ASP A 134 -2.47 6.52 16.31
C ASP A 134 -1.04 6.01 16.08
N SER A 135 -0.87 4.94 15.31
CA SER A 135 0.45 4.39 15.02
C SER A 135 1.32 5.37 14.24
N ALA A 136 2.64 5.19 14.33
CA ALA A 136 3.61 5.96 13.55
C ALA A 136 3.31 5.86 12.03
N THR A 137 2.88 4.68 11.57
CA THR A 137 2.51 4.45 10.18
C THR A 137 1.31 5.30 9.76
N GLN A 138 0.25 5.34 10.57
CA GLN A 138 -0.95 6.14 10.27
C GLN A 138 -0.65 7.65 10.28
N LYS A 139 0.17 8.12 11.22
CA LYS A 139 0.66 9.51 11.24
C LYS A 139 1.50 9.85 10.01
N ALA A 140 2.33 8.92 9.57
CA ALA A 140 3.14 9.08 8.36
C ALA A 140 2.29 9.11 7.08
N LEU A 141 1.24 8.28 6.99
CA LEU A 141 0.29 8.32 5.86
C LEU A 141 -0.39 9.67 5.70
N LYS A 142 -0.74 10.34 6.81
CA LYS A 142 -1.30 11.70 6.78
C LYS A 142 -0.33 12.74 6.20
N LYS A 143 0.99 12.54 6.36
CA LYS A 143 2.02 13.43 5.80
C LYS A 143 2.10 13.38 4.26
N PHE A 144 1.60 12.33 3.62
CA PHE A 144 1.46 12.30 2.17
C PHE A 144 0.40 13.30 1.66
N ASN A 145 -0.37 13.93 2.55
CA ASN A 145 -1.44 14.88 2.23
C ASN A 145 -2.40 14.37 1.14
N PRO A 146 -2.97 13.16 1.30
CA PRO A 146 -3.76 12.55 0.25
C PRO A 146 -5.05 13.33 -0.02
N LEU A 147 -5.51 13.28 -1.27
CA LEU A 147 -6.84 13.76 -1.64
C LEU A 147 -7.92 12.94 -0.91
N PHE A 148 -7.77 11.62 -0.94
CA PHE A 148 -8.49 10.64 -0.14
C PHE A 148 -7.74 9.30 -0.14
N THR A 149 -8.23 8.36 0.67
CA THR A 149 -7.64 7.05 0.83
C THR A 149 -8.67 5.96 0.53
N LEU A 150 -8.30 4.98 -0.29
CA LEU A 150 -9.07 3.77 -0.57
C LEU A 150 -8.45 2.60 0.20
N ASN A 151 -9.24 1.98 1.06
CA ASN A 151 -8.82 0.83 1.86
C ASN A 151 -9.33 -0.45 1.23
N TYR A 152 -8.45 -1.37 0.91
CA TYR A 152 -8.76 -2.71 0.43
C TYR A 152 -8.40 -3.74 1.50
N SER A 153 -9.39 -4.45 1.99
CA SER A 153 -9.18 -5.47 3.02
C SER A 153 -10.24 -6.56 2.93
N ALA A 154 -9.84 -7.79 3.17
CA ALA A 154 -10.76 -8.91 3.35
C ALA A 154 -11.38 -8.92 4.76
N THR A 155 -10.73 -8.26 5.74
CA THR A 155 -11.18 -8.20 7.14
C THR A 155 -11.06 -6.78 7.67
N HIS A 156 -12.18 -6.16 8.01
CA HIS A 156 -12.21 -4.80 8.54
C HIS A 156 -12.36 -4.81 10.07
N ALA A 157 -11.41 -4.20 10.78
CA ALA A 157 -11.52 -3.97 12.22
C ALA A 157 -12.59 -2.92 12.56
N LYS A 158 -12.72 -1.90 11.69
CA LYS A 158 -13.78 -0.88 11.74
C LYS A 158 -14.29 -0.63 10.34
N GLN A 159 -15.59 -0.58 10.17
CA GLN A 159 -16.21 -0.13 8.93
C GLN A 159 -16.29 1.39 8.96
N HIS A 160 -15.70 2.04 7.96
CA HIS A 160 -15.77 3.47 7.79
C HIS A 160 -15.98 3.79 6.31
N ASN A 161 -17.08 4.49 6.00
CA ASN A 161 -17.46 4.82 4.62
C ASN A 161 -17.40 3.62 3.66
N LEU A 162 -18.01 2.51 4.07
CA LEU A 162 -17.99 1.26 3.32
C LEU A 162 -18.69 1.43 1.97
N ILE A 163 -17.92 1.31 0.88
CA ILE A 163 -18.41 1.54 -0.50
C ILE A 163 -18.84 0.22 -1.15
N TYR A 164 -18.10 -0.85 -0.90
CA TYR A 164 -18.32 -2.16 -1.51
C TYR A 164 -17.95 -3.28 -0.56
N VAL A 165 -18.80 -4.31 -0.52
CA VAL A 165 -18.56 -5.54 0.26
C VAL A 165 -18.62 -6.73 -0.68
N LEU A 166 -17.66 -7.62 -0.56
CA LEU A 166 -17.70 -8.96 -1.10
C LEU A 166 -17.05 -9.89 -0.07
N ASP A 167 -17.81 -10.31 0.91
CA ASP A 167 -17.34 -11.26 1.91
C ASP A 167 -17.39 -12.70 1.39
N ALA A 168 -16.94 -13.65 2.22
CA ALA A 168 -16.91 -15.07 1.85
C ALA A 168 -18.31 -15.64 1.57
N LEU A 169 -19.32 -15.18 2.32
CA LEU A 169 -20.71 -15.63 2.17
C LEU A 169 -21.32 -15.05 0.89
N ASP A 170 -21.09 -13.75 0.63
CA ASP A 170 -21.52 -13.10 -0.60
C ASP A 170 -20.88 -13.75 -1.84
N ALA A 171 -19.57 -14.02 -1.77
CA ALA A 171 -18.85 -14.69 -2.84
C ALA A 171 -19.39 -16.10 -3.11
N TYR A 172 -19.73 -16.84 -2.04
CA TYR A 172 -20.36 -18.15 -2.15
C TYR A 172 -21.78 -18.06 -2.77
N ASN A 173 -22.62 -17.18 -2.26
CA ASN A 173 -23.99 -16.98 -2.75
C ASN A 173 -24.03 -16.55 -4.23
N LYS A 174 -23.04 -15.74 -4.63
CA LYS A 174 -22.83 -15.32 -6.04
C LYS A 174 -22.13 -16.37 -6.90
N ARG A 175 -21.82 -17.56 -6.36
CA ARG A 175 -21.11 -18.67 -7.03
C ARG A 175 -19.74 -18.28 -7.60
N LEU A 176 -19.05 -17.33 -6.96
CA LEU A 176 -17.72 -16.89 -7.34
C LEU A 176 -16.62 -17.78 -6.75
N VAL A 177 -16.95 -18.50 -5.66
CA VAL A 177 -16.03 -19.41 -4.99
C VAL A 177 -16.72 -20.75 -4.68
N LYS A 178 -15.93 -21.81 -4.49
CA LYS A 178 -16.43 -23.11 -4.05
C LYS A 178 -16.81 -23.06 -2.57
N LYS A 179 -17.78 -23.91 -2.18
CA LYS A 179 -18.12 -24.11 -0.76
C LYS A 179 -16.91 -24.65 -0.01
N ILE A 180 -16.57 -24.01 1.11
CA ILE A 180 -15.60 -24.52 2.07
C ILE A 180 -16.39 -25.19 3.18
N GLU A 181 -16.20 -26.46 3.40
CA GLU A 181 -16.80 -27.23 4.46
C GLU A 181 -15.69 -27.79 5.35
N VAL A 182 -15.72 -27.44 6.62
CA VAL A 182 -14.79 -27.98 7.62
C VAL A 182 -15.51 -29.07 8.38
N LYS A 183 -15.08 -30.32 8.25
CA LYS A 183 -15.55 -31.46 9.04
C LYS A 183 -14.55 -31.71 10.15
N GLY A 184 -14.96 -31.45 11.38
CA GLY A 184 -14.24 -31.87 12.57
C GLY A 184 -14.70 -33.27 12.99
N PHE A 185 -13.78 -34.07 13.54
CA PHE A 185 -14.11 -35.32 14.20
C PHE A 185 -13.52 -35.32 15.61
N GLU A 186 -14.31 -35.72 16.58
CA GLU A 186 -13.84 -36.01 17.93
C GLU A 186 -13.43 -37.48 18.02
N VAL A 187 -12.21 -37.73 18.42
CA VAL A 187 -11.77 -39.07 18.77
C VAL A 187 -12.18 -39.36 20.22
N LYS A 188 -13.29 -40.02 20.39
CA LYS A 188 -13.73 -40.52 21.72
C LYS A 188 -13.01 -41.82 22.00
N ASN A 189 -12.34 -41.90 23.16
CA ASN A 189 -11.64 -43.09 23.69
C ASN A 189 -10.32 -43.42 23.00
N LEU A 190 -9.34 -42.53 23.05
CA LEU A 190 -7.95 -42.89 22.97
C LEU A 190 -7.53 -43.66 24.26
N ARG A 191 -7.82 -44.94 24.32
CA ARG A 191 -7.18 -45.87 25.29
C ARG A 191 -5.85 -46.30 24.67
N GLY A 192 -4.78 -45.88 25.30
CA GLY A 192 -3.42 -46.29 24.97
C GLY A 192 -2.65 -45.32 24.08
N THR A 193 -2.29 -44.15 24.62
CA THR A 193 -1.08 -43.46 24.20
C THR A 193 -0.04 -43.69 25.27
N ASP A 194 0.86 -44.65 25.06
CA ASP A 194 2.09 -44.71 25.81
C ASP A 194 2.85 -43.43 25.59
N LYS A 195 3.29 -42.82 26.67
CA LYS A 195 4.20 -41.69 26.67
C LYS A 195 5.51 -42.09 26.06
N TYR A 196 5.91 -41.51 24.95
CA TYR A 196 7.28 -41.38 24.55
C TYR A 196 7.66 -39.90 24.59
#